data_54a56d56427a975c0177a459b57facc8
#
_entry.id   54a56d56427a975c0177a459b57facc8
#
_cell.length_a   1.000
_cell.length_b   1.000
_cell.length_c   1.000
_cell.angle_alpha   90.00
_cell.angle_beta   90.00
_cell.angle_gamma   90.00
#
_symmetry.space_group_name_H-M   'P 1'
#
loop_
_entity.id
_entity.type
_entity.pdbx_description
1 polymer ?
#
loop_
_entity_poly.entity_id
_entity_poly.type
_entity_poly.pdbx_seq_one_letter_code
_entity_poly.pdbx_strand_id
1 'polypeptide(L)'
;MSTITKEIQDGISPDRAIEMLKEGNQRFLNKNETERDLHVQVNQTSGGQFPYAAVLSCIDSRVPVELTFDQGIGDIFSARVAGNIINEDILGSIEYACGVAGSKAILVLGHTKCGAVTAACQGVELGNITALLSKVKPAIKEVQERTGQLEVEEVTKSNVNQSIQEIREKSALLADLEKEGKIKIVGAVYHVEDGRVTFL
;
A
#
# COMPACT_ATOMS: atom_id res chain seq x y z
N MET A 1 -11.21 -16.06 -14.14
CA MET A 1 -9.74 -16.01 -14.16
C MET A 1 -9.20 -16.91 -13.06
N SER A 2 -8.15 -17.70 -13.31
CA SER A 2 -7.52 -18.56 -12.28
C SER A 2 -6.72 -17.69 -11.31
N THR A 3 -6.58 -18.16 -10.06
CA THR A 3 -5.75 -17.52 -9.03
C THR A 3 -4.26 -17.61 -9.39
N ILE A 4 -3.44 -16.77 -8.76
CA ILE A 4 -1.99 -16.81 -8.93
C ILE A 4 -1.45 -18.09 -8.27
N THR A 5 -0.68 -18.86 -9.01
CA THR A 5 0.04 -20.04 -8.52
C THR A 5 1.49 -19.68 -8.18
N LYS A 6 2.20 -20.57 -7.47
CA LYS A 6 3.62 -20.36 -7.18
C LYS A 6 4.46 -20.15 -8.44
N GLU A 7 4.19 -20.93 -9.49
CA GLU A 7 4.89 -20.83 -10.78
C GLU A 7 4.66 -19.46 -11.45
N ILE A 8 3.41 -18.96 -11.43
CA ILE A 8 3.06 -17.63 -11.94
C ILE A 8 3.78 -16.56 -11.13
N GLN A 9 3.71 -16.62 -9.77
CA GLN A 9 4.38 -15.67 -8.89
C GLN A 9 5.90 -15.63 -9.13
N ASP A 10 6.54 -16.79 -9.29
CA ASP A 10 7.98 -16.86 -9.53
C ASP A 10 8.40 -16.22 -10.85
N GLY A 11 7.53 -16.25 -11.86
CA GLY A 11 7.74 -15.59 -13.14
C GLY A 11 7.48 -14.09 -13.16
N ILE A 12 6.91 -13.50 -12.08
CA ILE A 12 6.62 -12.07 -11.99
C ILE A 12 7.87 -11.33 -11.51
N SER A 13 8.35 -10.37 -12.30
CA SER A 13 9.39 -9.44 -11.87
C SER A 13 8.81 -8.32 -10.98
N PRO A 14 9.64 -7.64 -10.15
CA PRO A 14 9.18 -6.48 -9.36
C PRO A 14 8.51 -5.38 -10.20
N ASP A 15 9.07 -5.07 -11.37
CA ASP A 15 8.47 -4.08 -12.27
C ASP A 15 7.14 -4.56 -12.84
N ARG A 16 7.03 -5.84 -13.20
CA ARG A 16 5.77 -6.42 -13.67
C ARG A 16 4.69 -6.38 -12.58
N ALA A 17 5.04 -6.63 -11.33
CA ALA A 17 4.11 -6.54 -10.20
C ALA A 17 3.51 -5.12 -10.07
N ILE A 18 4.35 -4.08 -10.22
CA ILE A 18 3.87 -2.68 -10.21
C ILE A 18 2.98 -2.39 -11.42
N GLU A 19 3.36 -2.84 -12.62
CA GLU A 19 2.52 -2.64 -13.82
C GLU A 19 1.17 -3.36 -13.70
N MET A 20 1.10 -4.55 -13.10
CA MET A 20 -0.16 -5.24 -12.84
C MET A 20 -1.11 -4.44 -11.94
N LEU A 21 -0.58 -3.76 -10.92
CA LEU A 21 -1.38 -2.84 -10.08
C LEU A 21 -1.88 -1.64 -10.90
N LYS A 22 -1.02 -1.02 -11.71
CA LYS A 22 -1.43 0.10 -12.58
C LYS A 22 -2.51 -0.32 -13.58
N GLU A 23 -2.31 -1.44 -14.26
CA GLU A 23 -3.28 -2.01 -15.19
C GLU A 23 -4.62 -2.29 -14.49
N GLY A 24 -4.58 -2.82 -13.25
CA GLY A 24 -5.77 -3.07 -12.45
C GLY A 24 -6.53 -1.80 -12.13
N ASN A 25 -5.84 -0.72 -11.73
CA ASN A 25 -6.50 0.56 -11.51
C ASN A 25 -7.09 1.14 -12.80
N GLN A 26 -6.42 0.97 -13.93
CA GLN A 26 -6.99 1.39 -15.24
C GLN A 26 -8.26 0.60 -15.59
N ARG A 27 -8.33 -0.71 -15.30
CA ARG A 27 -9.56 -1.49 -15.53
C ARG A 27 -10.69 -0.99 -14.63
N PHE A 28 -10.40 -0.73 -13.35
CA PHE A 28 -11.36 -0.15 -12.40
C PHE A 28 -11.91 1.20 -12.90
N LEU A 29 -11.06 2.11 -13.33
CA LEU A 29 -11.46 3.43 -13.84
C LEU A 29 -12.32 3.34 -15.13
N ASN A 30 -12.00 2.40 -15.99
CA ASN A 30 -12.69 2.21 -17.26
C ASN A 30 -13.94 1.33 -17.14
N LYS A 31 -14.32 0.87 -15.94
CA LYS A 31 -15.43 -0.05 -15.69
C LYS A 31 -15.32 -1.33 -16.54
N ASN A 32 -14.10 -1.84 -16.62
CA ASN A 32 -13.75 -3.03 -17.39
C ASN A 32 -12.98 -4.02 -16.50
N GLU A 33 -13.51 -4.21 -15.27
CA GLU A 33 -12.95 -5.11 -14.28
C GLU A 33 -12.98 -6.55 -14.80
N THR A 34 -12.02 -7.33 -14.34
CA THR A 34 -11.94 -8.74 -14.68
C THR A 34 -13.09 -9.52 -14.05
N GLU A 35 -13.83 -10.25 -14.87
CA GLU A 35 -14.87 -11.15 -14.36
C GLU A 35 -14.24 -12.31 -13.57
N ARG A 36 -14.67 -12.47 -12.30
CA ARG A 36 -14.16 -13.47 -11.36
C ARG A 36 -15.32 -14.19 -10.66
N ASP A 37 -15.19 -15.51 -10.55
CA ASP A 37 -15.98 -16.27 -9.60
C ASP A 37 -15.20 -16.35 -8.28
N LEU A 38 -15.59 -15.53 -7.32
CA LEU A 38 -14.91 -15.45 -6.02
C LEU A 38 -15.02 -16.74 -5.21
N HIS A 39 -16.13 -17.51 -5.35
CA HIS A 39 -16.28 -18.79 -4.68
C HIS A 39 -15.32 -19.85 -5.24
N VAL A 40 -15.09 -19.84 -6.54
CA VAL A 40 -14.07 -20.68 -7.17
C VAL A 40 -12.68 -20.29 -6.66
N GLN A 41 -12.38 -18.98 -6.57
CA GLN A 41 -11.09 -18.52 -6.04
C GLN A 41 -10.88 -18.89 -4.57
N VAL A 42 -11.92 -18.83 -3.71
CA VAL A 42 -11.85 -19.33 -2.32
C VAL A 42 -11.38 -20.79 -2.28
N ASN A 43 -11.98 -21.63 -3.11
CA ASN A 43 -11.59 -23.05 -3.19
C ASN A 43 -10.16 -23.23 -3.71
N GLN A 44 -9.76 -22.49 -4.73
CA GLN A 44 -8.43 -22.58 -5.34
C GLN A 44 -7.32 -22.13 -4.39
N THR A 45 -7.59 -21.14 -3.52
CA THR A 45 -6.60 -20.60 -2.57
C THR A 45 -6.61 -21.27 -1.21
N SER A 46 -7.55 -22.20 -0.94
CA SER A 46 -7.70 -22.85 0.36
C SER A 46 -6.47 -23.65 0.81
N GLY A 47 -5.71 -24.19 -0.15
CA GLY A 47 -4.48 -24.96 0.10
C GLY A 47 -3.20 -24.14 0.16
N GLY A 48 -3.24 -22.84 -0.16
CA GLY A 48 -2.09 -21.94 -0.18
C GLY A 48 -2.37 -20.67 -0.97
N GLN A 49 -1.49 -19.67 -0.79
CA GLN A 49 -1.61 -18.39 -1.46
C GLN A 49 -0.26 -17.91 -1.98
N PHE A 50 -0.24 -17.24 -3.11
CA PHE A 50 0.96 -16.76 -3.77
C PHE A 50 0.80 -15.30 -4.24
N PRO A 51 0.50 -14.35 -3.32
CA PRO A 51 0.27 -12.96 -3.67
C PRO A 51 1.51 -12.33 -4.28
N TYR A 52 1.34 -11.59 -5.36
CA TYR A 52 2.47 -10.97 -6.05
C TYR A 52 2.90 -9.62 -5.47
N ALA A 53 2.06 -8.99 -4.64
CA ALA A 53 2.33 -7.70 -4.02
C ALA A 53 1.75 -7.59 -2.61
N ALA A 54 2.32 -6.68 -1.82
CA ALA A 54 1.76 -6.20 -0.55
C ALA A 54 1.41 -4.72 -0.69
N VAL A 55 0.21 -4.34 -0.26
CA VAL A 55 -0.24 -2.94 -0.27
C VAL A 55 -0.49 -2.49 1.16
N LEU A 56 0.27 -1.48 1.60
CA LEU A 56 0.02 -0.76 2.84
C LEU A 56 -0.90 0.43 2.56
N SER A 57 -2.09 0.44 3.13
CA SER A 57 -3.07 1.50 2.93
C SER A 57 -3.72 1.99 4.23
N CYS A 58 -4.49 3.07 4.13
CA CYS A 58 -5.32 3.55 5.22
C CYS A 58 -6.49 2.61 5.51
N ILE A 59 -7.00 2.63 6.75
CA ILE A 59 -8.27 1.96 7.11
C ILE A 59 -9.50 2.66 6.53
N ASP A 60 -9.35 3.80 5.86
CA ASP A 60 -10.47 4.56 5.28
C ASP A 60 -11.36 3.66 4.43
N SER A 61 -12.67 3.65 4.74
CA SER A 61 -13.64 2.75 4.11
C SER A 61 -13.82 2.99 2.59
N ARG A 62 -13.37 4.15 2.10
CA ARG A 62 -13.42 4.53 0.68
C ARG A 62 -12.22 4.00 -0.12
N VAL A 63 -11.26 3.33 0.54
CA VAL A 63 -10.02 2.82 -0.07
C VAL A 63 -10.00 1.28 -0.03
N PRO A 64 -10.90 0.60 -0.75
CA PRO A 64 -10.90 -0.85 -0.86
C PRO A 64 -9.83 -1.29 -1.87
N VAL A 65 -8.65 -1.65 -1.38
CA VAL A 65 -7.44 -1.88 -2.19
C VAL A 65 -7.67 -2.91 -3.30
N GLU A 66 -8.30 -4.03 -2.96
CA GLU A 66 -8.58 -5.11 -3.91
C GLU A 66 -9.47 -4.64 -5.07
N LEU A 67 -10.48 -3.83 -4.77
CA LEU A 67 -11.37 -3.27 -5.80
C LEU A 67 -10.64 -2.20 -6.62
N THR A 68 -9.91 -1.30 -5.94
CA THR A 68 -9.16 -0.21 -6.58
C THR A 68 -8.17 -0.70 -7.63
N PHE A 69 -7.54 -1.85 -7.37
CA PHE A 69 -6.58 -2.46 -8.28
C PHE A 69 -7.14 -3.67 -9.05
N ASP A 70 -8.45 -3.89 -9.02
CA ASP A 70 -9.10 -5.02 -9.70
C ASP A 70 -8.37 -6.35 -9.40
N GLN A 71 -8.27 -6.71 -8.11
CA GLN A 71 -7.59 -7.92 -7.66
C GLN A 71 -8.60 -8.95 -7.13
N GLY A 72 -8.27 -10.22 -7.34
CA GLY A 72 -9.03 -11.36 -6.83
C GLY A 72 -8.52 -11.86 -5.47
N ILE A 73 -9.19 -12.88 -4.97
CA ILE A 73 -8.79 -13.54 -3.71
C ILE A 73 -7.44 -14.22 -3.88
N GLY A 74 -6.48 -13.83 -3.03
CA GLY A 74 -5.13 -14.39 -3.02
C GLY A 74 -4.13 -13.70 -3.95
N ASP A 75 -4.52 -12.63 -4.67
CA ASP A 75 -3.63 -11.92 -5.60
C ASP A 75 -2.68 -10.96 -4.88
N ILE A 76 -3.12 -10.30 -3.82
CA ILE A 76 -2.32 -9.34 -3.04
C ILE A 76 -2.52 -9.49 -1.54
N PHE A 77 -1.54 -9.06 -0.74
CA PHE A 77 -1.71 -8.79 0.69
C PHE A 77 -2.16 -7.34 0.91
N SER A 78 -3.12 -7.15 1.82
CA SER A 78 -3.60 -5.82 2.24
C SER A 78 -3.26 -5.60 3.71
N ALA A 79 -2.29 -4.74 3.99
CA ALA A 79 -2.00 -4.23 5.33
C ALA A 79 -2.67 -2.85 5.49
N ARG A 80 -3.47 -2.66 6.55
CA ARG A 80 -4.23 -1.42 6.72
C ARG A 80 -4.10 -0.83 8.11
N VAL A 81 -3.74 0.45 8.17
CA VAL A 81 -3.70 1.23 9.40
C VAL A 81 -4.02 2.70 9.09
N ALA A 82 -4.69 3.41 10.00
CA ALA A 82 -5.04 4.82 9.77
C ALA A 82 -3.80 5.65 9.40
N GLY A 83 -3.89 6.41 8.30
CA GLY A 83 -2.77 7.22 7.79
C GLY A 83 -1.64 6.40 7.18
N ASN A 84 -1.82 5.12 6.84
CA ASN A 84 -0.81 4.25 6.20
C ASN A 84 0.60 4.37 6.83
N ILE A 85 0.65 4.56 8.16
CA ILE A 85 1.90 4.73 8.94
C ILE A 85 2.61 3.38 9.12
N ILE A 86 3.90 3.44 9.48
CA ILE A 86 4.67 2.26 9.85
C ILE A 86 4.65 2.06 11.38
N ASN A 87 4.41 0.84 11.79
CA ASN A 87 4.64 0.33 13.13
C ASN A 87 5.21 -1.09 13.03
N GLU A 88 5.55 -1.67 14.17
CA GLU A 88 6.20 -2.98 14.25
C GLU A 88 5.35 -4.09 13.60
N ASP A 89 4.04 -4.10 13.85
CA ASP A 89 3.14 -5.14 13.33
C ASP A 89 2.94 -5.02 11.81
N ILE A 90 2.81 -3.79 11.30
CA ILE A 90 2.74 -3.53 9.85
C ILE A 90 4.05 -3.95 9.18
N LEU A 91 5.19 -3.58 9.78
CA LEU A 91 6.49 -3.93 9.22
C LEU A 91 6.69 -5.44 9.16
N GLY A 92 6.42 -6.15 10.26
CA GLY A 92 6.48 -7.61 10.31
C GLY A 92 5.54 -8.29 9.31
N SER A 93 4.35 -7.72 9.10
CA SER A 93 3.39 -8.23 8.09
C SER A 93 3.94 -8.08 6.66
N ILE A 94 4.59 -6.96 6.36
CA ILE A 94 5.20 -6.71 5.04
C ILE A 94 6.44 -7.60 4.86
N GLU A 95 7.24 -7.79 5.90
CA GLU A 95 8.37 -8.73 5.90
C GLU A 95 7.92 -10.16 5.60
N TYR A 96 6.83 -10.62 6.24
CA TYR A 96 6.22 -11.91 5.93
C TYR A 96 5.78 -11.98 4.46
N ALA A 97 5.11 -10.95 3.95
CA ALA A 97 4.64 -10.93 2.56
C ALA A 97 5.77 -11.09 1.54
N CYS A 98 6.89 -10.41 1.75
CA CYS A 98 8.01 -10.42 0.80
C CYS A 98 9.03 -11.52 1.11
N GLY A 99 9.43 -11.66 2.38
CA GLY A 99 10.50 -12.58 2.79
C GLY A 99 10.06 -14.04 2.88
N VAL A 100 8.79 -14.29 3.20
CA VAL A 100 8.26 -15.65 3.37
C VAL A 100 7.33 -16.05 2.23
N ALA A 101 6.32 -15.21 1.93
CA ALA A 101 5.33 -15.53 0.90
C ALA A 101 5.76 -15.18 -0.53
N GLY A 102 6.86 -14.44 -0.72
CA GLY A 102 7.48 -14.22 -2.02
C GLY A 102 6.88 -13.12 -2.88
N SER A 103 6.13 -12.17 -2.27
CA SER A 103 5.63 -10.98 -2.97
C SER A 103 6.78 -10.16 -3.57
N LYS A 104 6.56 -9.61 -4.75
CA LYS A 104 7.58 -8.91 -5.56
C LYS A 104 7.52 -7.39 -5.45
N ALA A 105 6.44 -6.85 -4.89
CA ALA A 105 6.27 -5.41 -4.77
C ALA A 105 5.64 -5.03 -3.42
N ILE A 106 6.05 -3.87 -2.91
CA ILE A 106 5.41 -3.18 -1.79
C ILE A 106 4.89 -1.86 -2.33
N LEU A 107 3.59 -1.63 -2.21
CA LEU A 107 2.96 -0.36 -2.52
C LEU A 107 2.50 0.32 -1.23
N VAL A 108 3.04 1.50 -0.92
CA VAL A 108 2.51 2.38 0.12
C VAL A 108 1.49 3.32 -0.51
N LEU A 109 0.22 3.14 -0.16
CA LEU A 109 -0.91 3.83 -0.74
C LEU A 109 -1.51 4.83 0.25
N GLY A 110 -1.19 6.12 0.07
CA GLY A 110 -1.91 7.23 0.68
C GLY A 110 -3.21 7.51 -0.07
N HIS A 111 -4.02 8.44 0.44
CA HIS A 111 -5.24 8.87 -0.28
C HIS A 111 -5.58 10.32 0.02
N THR A 112 -6.25 10.99 -0.92
CA THR A 112 -6.77 12.34 -0.72
C THR A 112 -7.81 12.38 0.40
N LYS A 113 -7.94 13.52 1.06
CA LYS A 113 -8.89 13.73 2.16
C LYS A 113 -8.76 12.69 3.30
N CYS A 114 -7.51 12.30 3.62
CA CYS A 114 -7.23 11.35 4.69
C CYS A 114 -7.54 11.95 6.05
N GLY A 115 -8.50 11.36 6.77
CA GLY A 115 -8.91 11.84 8.09
C GLY A 115 -7.78 11.82 9.11
N ALA A 116 -6.92 10.80 9.10
CA ALA A 116 -5.78 10.71 10.02
C ALA A 116 -4.73 11.78 9.74
N VAL A 117 -4.38 12.03 8.47
CA VAL A 117 -3.44 13.09 8.09
C VAL A 117 -4.01 14.46 8.44
N THR A 118 -5.29 14.69 8.14
CA THR A 118 -5.99 15.95 8.50
C THR A 118 -5.97 16.19 10.01
N ALA A 119 -6.31 15.16 10.81
CA ALA A 119 -6.29 15.25 12.26
C ALA A 119 -4.88 15.52 12.82
N ALA A 120 -3.84 14.90 12.22
CA ALA A 120 -2.45 15.16 12.58
C ALA A 120 -2.06 16.62 12.29
N CYS A 121 -2.43 17.17 11.13
CA CYS A 121 -2.20 18.58 10.77
C CYS A 121 -2.91 19.54 11.72
N GLN A 122 -4.07 19.15 12.25
CA GLN A 122 -4.84 19.93 13.21
C GLN A 122 -4.37 19.77 14.67
N GLY A 123 -3.39 18.90 14.92
CA GLY A 123 -2.87 18.64 16.27
C GLY A 123 -3.88 17.95 17.20
N VAL A 124 -4.77 17.11 16.66
CA VAL A 124 -5.78 16.39 17.45
C VAL A 124 -5.11 15.45 18.46
N GLU A 125 -5.57 15.48 19.70
CA GLU A 125 -5.16 14.58 20.76
C GLU A 125 -6.38 13.84 21.32
N LEU A 126 -6.38 12.51 21.21
CA LEU A 126 -7.49 11.67 21.66
C LEU A 126 -7.02 10.23 21.88
N GLY A 127 -6.90 9.79 23.12
CA GLY A 127 -6.58 8.42 23.48
C GLY A 127 -5.40 7.85 22.66
N ASN A 128 -5.54 6.64 22.13
CA ASN A 128 -4.52 6.00 21.31
C ASN A 128 -4.32 6.65 19.92
N ILE A 129 -5.27 7.47 19.48
CA ILE A 129 -5.14 8.24 18.22
C ILE A 129 -3.95 9.19 18.30
N THR A 130 -3.69 9.81 19.46
CA THR A 130 -2.53 10.69 19.67
C THR A 130 -1.20 10.01 19.30
N ALA A 131 -0.99 8.78 19.76
CA ALA A 131 0.23 8.03 19.47
C ALA A 131 0.32 7.64 17.96
N LEU A 132 -0.80 7.33 17.34
CA LEU A 132 -0.87 7.05 15.91
C LEU A 132 -0.53 8.30 15.09
N LEU A 133 -1.19 9.45 15.38
CA LEU A 133 -1.00 10.70 14.66
C LEU A 133 0.41 11.27 14.83
N SER A 134 1.08 10.97 15.95
CA SER A 134 2.47 11.39 16.16
C SER A 134 3.43 10.87 15.09
N LYS A 135 3.11 9.75 14.44
CA LYS A 135 3.89 9.16 13.35
C LYS A 135 3.80 9.94 12.03
N VAL A 136 2.79 10.80 11.87
CA VAL A 136 2.64 11.69 10.71
C VAL A 136 3.42 13.02 10.91
N LYS A 137 3.81 13.36 12.15
CA LYS A 137 4.51 14.62 12.45
C LYS A 137 5.77 14.87 11.62
N PRO A 138 6.63 13.87 11.31
CA PRO A 138 7.80 14.10 10.46
C PRO A 138 7.42 14.62 9.07
N ALA A 139 6.36 14.07 8.45
CA ALA A 139 5.85 14.52 7.16
C ALA A 139 5.29 15.97 7.23
N ILE A 140 4.59 16.31 8.31
CA ILE A 140 4.11 17.68 8.55
C ILE A 140 5.29 18.65 8.61
N LYS A 141 6.32 18.31 9.38
CA LYS A 141 7.51 19.15 9.54
C LYS A 141 8.22 19.35 8.20
N GLU A 142 8.45 18.28 7.44
CA GLU A 142 9.07 18.35 6.10
C GLU A 142 8.31 19.30 5.17
N VAL A 143 6.98 19.17 5.09
CA VAL A 143 6.17 20.02 4.23
C VAL A 143 6.24 21.48 4.67
N GLN A 144 6.13 21.77 5.97
CA GLN A 144 6.25 23.14 6.49
C GLN A 144 7.61 23.77 6.19
N GLU A 145 8.71 23.02 6.36
CA GLU A 145 10.06 23.49 6.07
C GLU A 145 10.28 23.74 4.58
N ARG A 146 9.72 22.91 3.70
CA ARG A 146 9.89 22.98 2.25
C ARG A 146 9.01 24.05 1.59
N THR A 147 7.76 24.21 2.05
CA THR A 147 6.77 25.06 1.36
C THR A 147 6.40 26.33 2.13
N GLY A 148 6.70 26.39 3.42
CA GLY A 148 6.24 27.48 4.31
C GLY A 148 4.73 27.42 4.62
N GLN A 149 4.01 26.42 4.10
CA GLN A 149 2.56 26.25 4.25
C GLN A 149 2.24 24.83 4.69
N LEU A 150 1.06 24.63 5.27
CA LEU A 150 0.59 23.31 5.69
C LEU A 150 -0.60 22.90 4.84
N GLU A 151 -0.32 22.18 3.75
CA GLU A 151 -1.33 21.62 2.87
C GLU A 151 -1.46 20.11 3.10
N VAL A 152 -2.66 19.65 3.45
CA VAL A 152 -2.94 18.25 3.81
C VAL A 152 -2.55 17.28 2.69
N GLU A 153 -2.78 17.64 1.43
CA GLU A 153 -2.46 16.79 0.28
C GLU A 153 -0.94 16.64 0.09
N GLU A 154 -0.15 17.70 0.34
CA GLU A 154 1.31 17.63 0.33
C GLU A 154 1.82 16.79 1.51
N VAL A 155 1.21 16.93 2.70
CA VAL A 155 1.52 16.08 3.86
C VAL A 155 1.18 14.61 3.56
N THR A 156 0.09 14.34 2.85
CA THR A 156 -0.25 12.97 2.44
C THR A 156 0.84 12.35 1.56
N LYS A 157 1.34 13.07 0.55
CA LYS A 157 2.45 12.61 -0.31
C LYS A 157 3.75 12.42 0.48
N SER A 158 4.08 13.39 1.33
CA SER A 158 5.25 13.32 2.20
C SER A 158 5.17 12.13 3.15
N ASN A 159 3.99 11.86 3.74
CA ASN A 159 3.77 10.71 4.63
C ASN A 159 3.94 9.36 3.91
N VAL A 160 3.52 9.26 2.64
CA VAL A 160 3.80 8.07 1.82
C VAL A 160 5.31 7.87 1.66
N ASN A 161 6.04 8.92 1.30
CA ASN A 161 7.49 8.86 1.13
C ASN A 161 8.20 8.55 2.46
N GLN A 162 7.75 9.14 3.56
CA GLN A 162 8.25 8.86 4.90
C GLN A 162 8.05 7.39 5.27
N SER A 163 6.87 6.83 5.00
CA SER A 163 6.59 5.40 5.26
C SER A 163 7.51 4.48 4.43
N ILE A 164 7.79 4.83 3.18
CA ILE A 164 8.76 4.08 2.34
C ILE A 164 10.16 4.14 2.93
N GLN A 165 10.59 5.33 3.36
CA GLN A 165 11.89 5.50 4.00
C GLN A 165 11.99 4.68 5.29
N GLU A 166 10.95 4.72 6.13
CA GLU A 166 10.89 3.94 7.37
C GLU A 166 10.95 2.43 7.12
N ILE A 167 10.30 1.91 6.06
CA ILE A 167 10.42 0.50 5.67
C ILE A 167 11.88 0.16 5.39
N ARG A 168 12.58 0.98 4.62
CA ARG A 168 14.00 0.76 4.26
C ARG A 168 14.93 0.86 5.46
N GLU A 169 14.68 1.79 6.37
CA GLU A 169 15.53 2.04 7.53
C GLU A 169 15.33 1.01 8.66
N LYS A 170 14.07 0.58 8.87
CA LYS A 170 13.70 -0.27 9.99
C LYS A 170 13.70 -1.76 9.68
N SER A 171 13.70 -2.15 8.39
CA SER A 171 13.76 -3.54 7.97
C SER A 171 14.98 -3.82 7.08
N ALA A 172 16.02 -4.35 7.68
CA ALA A 172 17.19 -4.82 6.94
C ALA A 172 16.82 -5.88 5.89
N LEU A 173 15.86 -6.77 6.23
CA LEU A 173 15.37 -7.80 5.32
C LEU A 173 14.80 -7.19 4.03
N LEU A 174 13.90 -6.20 4.14
CA LEU A 174 13.26 -5.58 2.98
C LEU A 174 14.24 -4.71 2.20
N ALA A 175 15.13 -4.00 2.90
CA ALA A 175 16.18 -3.21 2.26
C ALA A 175 17.14 -4.09 1.44
N ASP A 176 17.54 -5.24 1.95
CA ASP A 176 18.40 -6.20 1.23
C ASP A 176 17.66 -6.81 0.03
N LEU A 177 16.39 -7.21 0.17
CA LEU A 177 15.58 -7.72 -0.95
C LEU A 177 15.41 -6.67 -2.06
N GLU A 178 15.20 -5.39 -1.71
CA GLU A 178 15.12 -4.31 -2.70
C GLU A 178 16.47 -4.08 -3.39
N LYS A 179 17.56 -4.04 -2.63
CA LYS A 179 18.92 -3.88 -3.17
C LYS A 179 19.32 -5.02 -4.12
N GLU A 180 18.87 -6.22 -3.82
CA GLU A 180 19.09 -7.40 -4.67
C GLU A 180 18.15 -7.44 -5.90
N GLY A 181 17.26 -6.48 -6.04
CA GLY A 181 16.28 -6.43 -7.13
C GLY A 181 15.20 -7.53 -7.06
N LYS A 182 15.00 -8.13 -5.89
CA LYS A 182 13.96 -9.15 -5.64
C LYS A 182 12.60 -8.57 -5.39
N ILE A 183 12.55 -7.34 -4.84
CA ILE A 183 11.32 -6.58 -4.63
C ILE A 183 11.50 -5.13 -5.10
N LYS A 184 10.38 -4.42 -5.22
CA LYS A 184 10.35 -2.97 -5.45
C LYS A 184 9.40 -2.32 -4.45
N ILE A 185 9.83 -1.20 -3.85
CA ILE A 185 9.03 -0.42 -2.91
C ILE A 185 8.66 0.89 -3.58
N VAL A 186 7.36 1.16 -3.75
CA VAL A 186 6.84 2.34 -4.42
C VAL A 186 5.73 3.01 -3.61
N GLY A 187 5.51 4.30 -3.88
CA GLY A 187 4.44 5.09 -3.30
C GLY A 187 3.39 5.48 -4.33
N ALA A 188 2.16 5.63 -3.86
CA ALA A 188 1.08 6.20 -4.65
C ALA A 188 0.05 6.90 -3.78
N VAL A 189 -0.79 7.72 -4.40
CA VAL A 189 -1.93 8.38 -3.78
C VAL A 189 -3.21 8.02 -4.55
N TYR A 190 -4.17 7.45 -3.83
CA TYR A 190 -5.52 7.19 -4.32
C TYR A 190 -6.39 8.42 -4.16
N HIS A 191 -7.10 8.81 -5.20
CA HIS A 191 -8.02 9.93 -5.22
C HIS A 191 -9.44 9.43 -4.91
N VAL A 192 -9.94 9.77 -3.73
CA VAL A 192 -11.29 9.33 -3.29
C VAL A 192 -12.42 9.95 -4.12
N GLU A 193 -12.11 10.96 -4.93
CA GLU A 193 -13.06 11.66 -5.79
C GLU A 193 -13.42 10.86 -7.05
N ASP A 194 -12.46 10.16 -7.60
CA ASP A 194 -12.61 9.52 -8.92
C ASP A 194 -12.03 8.09 -8.99
N GLY A 195 -11.36 7.62 -7.94
CA GLY A 195 -10.77 6.29 -7.88
C GLY A 195 -9.42 6.14 -8.58
N ARG A 196 -8.85 7.23 -9.10
CA ARG A 196 -7.55 7.23 -9.77
C ARG A 196 -6.42 7.06 -8.76
N VAL A 197 -5.39 6.32 -9.15
CA VAL A 197 -4.13 6.19 -8.40
C VAL A 197 -3.01 6.90 -9.13
N THR A 198 -2.35 7.84 -8.44
CA THR A 198 -1.16 8.53 -8.94
C THR A 198 0.08 7.97 -8.26
N PHE A 199 0.95 7.32 -9.02
CA PHE A 199 2.25 6.85 -8.52
C PHE A 199 3.21 8.04 -8.37
N LEU A 200 4.02 8.02 -7.29
CA LEU A 200 4.96 9.08 -6.92
C LEU A 200 6.35 8.83 -7.50
#